data_8a63c62fc831e2fbb6bd80076624c53b
#
_entry.id   8a63c62fc831e2fbb6bd80076624c53b
#
_cell.length_a   1.000
_cell.length_b   1.000
_cell.length_c   1.000
_cell.angle_alpha   90.00
_cell.angle_beta   90.00
_cell.angle_gamma   90.00
#
_symmetry.space_group_name_H-M   'P 1'
#
loop_
_entity.id
_entity.type
_entity.pdbx_description
1 polymer ?
#
loop_
_entity_poly.entity_id
_entity_poly.type
_entity_poly.pdbx_seq_one_letter_code
_entity_poly.pdbx_strand_id
1 'polypeptide(L)'
;MGIIVLGLLSDSHGRRARTARAVELLHVAGATTLVHLGDLEDASLLEELLLPGVEVHVVPGNMDDPRELAAVARSLGVSFHDPGGTIRLGERTISFTHGHDRELARLLAARPDYLLHGHTHVAADREVDGVRVINPGALHRAPRFEVAVLEPRSGRLDRLVVPA
;
A
#
# COMPACT_ATOMS: atom_id res chain seq x y z
N MET A 1 -10.35 6.27 21.28
CA MET A 1 -9.75 6.23 19.92
C MET A 1 -10.15 4.94 19.23
N GLY A 2 -10.56 5.03 17.97
CA GLY A 2 -10.90 3.87 17.18
C GLY A 2 -9.69 2.99 16.87
N ILE A 3 -9.93 1.74 16.46
CA ILE A 3 -8.89 0.83 16.00
C ILE A 3 -8.40 1.34 14.64
N ILE A 4 -7.07 1.45 14.48
CA ILE A 4 -6.44 1.81 13.20
C ILE A 4 -6.20 0.52 12.42
N VAL A 5 -6.70 0.48 11.21
CA VAL A 5 -6.57 -0.66 10.30
C VAL A 5 -6.03 -0.17 8.96
N LEU A 6 -4.89 -0.70 8.56
CA LEU A 6 -4.27 -0.41 7.26
C LEU A 6 -4.78 -1.38 6.20
N GLY A 7 -5.33 -0.83 5.13
CA GLY A 7 -5.57 -1.57 3.90
C GLY A 7 -4.38 -1.39 2.94
N LEU A 8 -3.78 -2.49 2.52
CA LEU A 8 -2.57 -2.52 1.71
C LEU A 8 -2.87 -3.11 0.34
N LEU A 9 -2.51 -2.37 -0.72
CA LEU A 9 -2.62 -2.85 -2.10
C LEU A 9 -1.45 -2.35 -2.94
N SER A 10 -1.16 -3.04 -4.03
CA SER A 10 0.00 -2.76 -4.89
C SER A 10 -0.18 -3.31 -6.29
N ASP A 11 0.60 -2.75 -7.24
CA ASP A 11 0.77 -3.33 -8.56
C ASP A 11 -0.57 -3.52 -9.29
N SER A 12 -1.34 -2.44 -9.38
CA SER A 12 -2.66 -2.40 -10.02
C SER A 12 -2.59 -2.43 -11.54
N HIS A 13 -1.53 -1.88 -12.13
CA HIS A 13 -1.24 -1.90 -13.59
C HIS A 13 -2.47 -1.62 -14.46
N GLY A 14 -3.16 -0.52 -14.21
CA GLY A 14 -4.32 -0.08 -14.98
C GLY A 14 -5.60 -0.92 -14.78
N ARG A 15 -5.63 -1.87 -13.85
CA ARG A 15 -6.77 -2.78 -13.62
C ARG A 15 -7.86 -2.13 -12.76
N ARG A 16 -8.52 -1.11 -13.30
CA ARG A 16 -9.51 -0.28 -12.59
C ARG A 16 -10.59 -1.09 -11.87
N ALA A 17 -11.28 -1.99 -12.57
CA ALA A 17 -12.36 -2.78 -11.97
C ALA A 17 -11.87 -3.69 -10.84
N ARG A 18 -10.66 -4.26 -10.98
CA ARG A 18 -10.06 -5.08 -9.93
C ARG A 18 -9.62 -4.24 -8.75
N THR A 19 -9.06 -3.06 -9.01
CA THR A 19 -8.69 -2.11 -7.96
C THR A 19 -9.90 -1.67 -7.15
N ALA A 20 -11.01 -1.36 -7.81
CA ALA A 20 -12.27 -1.01 -7.13
C ALA A 20 -12.77 -2.15 -6.22
N ARG A 21 -12.75 -3.41 -6.70
CA ARG A 21 -13.11 -4.57 -5.88
C ARG A 21 -12.17 -4.77 -4.69
N ALA A 22 -10.86 -4.55 -4.90
CA ALA A 22 -9.88 -4.64 -3.83
C ALA A 22 -10.17 -3.61 -2.74
N VAL A 23 -10.45 -2.37 -3.11
CA VAL A 23 -10.80 -1.29 -2.18
C VAL A 23 -12.09 -1.59 -1.42
N GLU A 24 -13.10 -2.14 -2.09
CA GLU A 24 -14.34 -2.57 -1.43
C GLU A 24 -14.08 -3.64 -0.36
N LEU A 25 -13.26 -4.66 -0.69
CA LEU A 25 -12.88 -5.70 0.29
C LEU A 25 -12.14 -5.11 1.49
N LEU A 26 -11.20 -4.18 1.25
CA LEU A 26 -10.47 -3.50 2.32
C LEU A 26 -11.41 -2.66 3.18
N HIS A 27 -12.37 -1.98 2.57
CA HIS A 27 -13.38 -1.20 3.29
C HIS A 27 -14.27 -2.08 4.18
N VAL A 28 -14.79 -3.18 3.65
CA VAL A 28 -15.60 -4.16 4.41
C VAL A 28 -14.79 -4.77 5.56
N ALA A 29 -13.48 -4.96 5.36
CA ALA A 29 -12.56 -5.43 6.41
C ALA A 29 -12.22 -4.36 7.47
N GLY A 30 -12.75 -3.15 7.33
CA GLY A 30 -12.61 -2.09 8.31
C GLY A 30 -11.38 -1.18 8.14
N ALA A 31 -10.77 -1.14 6.96
CA ALA A 31 -9.63 -0.26 6.69
C ALA A 31 -9.98 1.20 6.97
N THR A 32 -9.16 1.85 7.79
CA THR A 32 -9.26 3.28 8.14
C THR A 32 -8.25 4.14 7.40
N THR A 33 -7.21 3.48 6.87
CA THR A 33 -6.15 4.09 6.08
C THR A 33 -5.79 3.13 4.95
N LEU A 34 -5.65 3.63 3.73
CA LEU A 34 -5.19 2.85 2.58
C LEU A 34 -3.77 3.27 2.19
N VAL A 35 -2.94 2.30 1.83
CA VAL A 35 -1.61 2.51 1.27
C VAL A 35 -1.50 1.76 -0.04
N HIS A 36 -1.34 2.48 -1.15
CA HIS A 36 -1.01 1.89 -2.45
C HIS A 36 0.50 1.95 -2.69
N LEU A 37 1.10 0.81 -2.89
CA LEU A 37 2.55 0.62 -2.91
C LEU A 37 3.18 0.73 -4.32
N GLY A 38 2.50 1.44 -5.23
CA GLY A 38 3.06 1.79 -6.55
C GLY A 38 2.65 0.87 -7.69
N ASP A 39 3.07 1.24 -8.89
CA ASP A 39 2.71 0.63 -10.16
C ASP A 39 1.19 0.66 -10.43
N LEU A 40 0.64 1.88 -10.42
CA LEU A 40 -0.73 2.13 -10.86
C LEU A 40 -0.83 2.08 -12.40
N GLU A 41 0.20 2.58 -13.12
CA GLU A 41 0.27 2.85 -14.57
C GLU A 41 -0.72 3.90 -15.09
N ASP A 42 -1.79 4.13 -14.36
CA ASP A 42 -2.81 5.15 -14.64
C ASP A 42 -3.08 5.90 -13.34
N ALA A 43 -2.61 7.14 -13.25
CA ALA A 43 -2.76 7.97 -12.05
C ALA A 43 -4.23 8.19 -11.67
N SER A 44 -5.15 8.14 -12.64
CA SER A 44 -6.58 8.27 -12.36
C SER A 44 -7.16 7.11 -11.53
N LEU A 45 -6.44 5.99 -11.41
CA LEU A 45 -6.81 4.90 -10.49
C LEU A 45 -6.88 5.33 -9.03
N LEU A 46 -6.22 6.43 -8.66
CA LEU A 46 -6.35 7.00 -7.31
C LEU A 46 -7.81 7.31 -6.94
N GLU A 47 -8.66 7.60 -7.92
CA GLU A 47 -10.08 7.83 -7.68
C GLU A 47 -10.78 6.63 -7.06
N GLU A 48 -10.36 5.40 -7.42
CA GLU A 48 -10.92 4.17 -6.86
C GLU A 48 -10.56 3.94 -5.39
N LEU A 49 -9.53 4.63 -4.88
CA LEU A 49 -9.09 4.52 -3.50
C LEU A 49 -9.85 5.44 -2.55
N LEU A 50 -10.64 6.37 -3.08
CA LEU A 50 -11.32 7.38 -2.28
C LEU A 50 -12.53 6.79 -1.57
N LEU A 51 -12.49 6.78 -0.25
CA LEU A 51 -13.59 6.36 0.62
C LEU A 51 -13.83 7.44 1.68
N PRO A 52 -15.10 7.75 2.02
CA PRO A 52 -15.40 8.72 3.06
C PRO A 52 -14.72 8.39 4.40
N GLY A 53 -13.96 9.35 4.93
CA GLY A 53 -13.29 9.20 6.23
C GLY A 53 -12.07 8.28 6.23
N VAL A 54 -11.60 7.83 5.07
CA VAL A 54 -10.41 6.99 4.93
C VAL A 54 -9.26 7.82 4.37
N GLU A 55 -8.14 7.82 5.07
CA GLU A 55 -6.90 8.46 4.63
C GLU A 55 -6.20 7.58 3.59
N VAL A 56 -5.68 8.18 2.52
CA VAL A 56 -5.02 7.46 1.42
C VAL A 56 -3.59 7.96 1.24
N HIS A 57 -2.64 7.02 1.22
CA HIS A 57 -1.24 7.24 0.92
C HIS A 57 -0.84 6.47 -0.34
N VAL A 58 0.03 7.07 -1.15
CA VAL A 58 0.55 6.45 -2.38
C VAL A 58 2.04 6.73 -2.56
N VAL A 59 2.76 5.75 -3.07
CA VAL A 59 4.12 5.87 -3.56
C VAL A 59 4.16 5.54 -5.05
N PRO A 60 5.05 6.16 -5.86
CA PRO A 60 5.21 5.77 -7.25
C PRO A 60 5.99 4.47 -7.35
N GLY A 61 5.60 3.61 -8.28
CA GLY A 61 6.40 2.47 -8.73
C GLY A 61 7.25 2.82 -9.96
N ASN A 62 8.00 1.84 -10.46
CA ASN A 62 8.84 2.01 -11.65
C ASN A 62 8.04 2.20 -12.94
N MET A 63 6.75 1.84 -12.96
CA MET A 63 5.85 2.01 -14.10
C MET A 63 5.00 3.30 -14.03
N ASP A 64 5.16 4.09 -12.98
CA ASP A 64 4.42 5.34 -12.79
C ASP A 64 5.26 6.55 -13.22
N ASP A 65 4.59 7.59 -13.77
CA ASP A 65 5.17 8.92 -13.84
C ASP A 65 4.95 9.63 -12.49
N PRO A 66 6.02 9.86 -11.70
CA PRO A 66 5.86 10.43 -10.37
C PRO A 66 5.31 11.88 -10.39
N ARG A 67 5.54 12.63 -11.46
CA ARG A 67 5.01 14.00 -11.58
C ARG A 67 3.51 13.99 -11.81
N GLU A 68 3.05 13.14 -12.72
CA GLU A 68 1.62 12.96 -12.98
C GLU A 68 0.91 12.44 -11.73
N LEU A 69 1.46 11.40 -11.12
CA LEU A 69 0.89 10.78 -9.92
C LEU A 69 0.79 11.80 -8.77
N ALA A 70 1.84 12.60 -8.55
CA ALA A 70 1.84 13.66 -7.54
C ALA A 70 0.77 14.73 -7.81
N ALA A 71 0.58 15.12 -9.06
CA ALA A 71 -0.41 16.12 -9.44
C ALA A 71 -1.85 15.62 -9.20
N VAL A 72 -2.15 14.39 -9.62
CA VAL A 72 -3.45 13.76 -9.41
C VAL A 72 -3.70 13.54 -7.90
N ALA A 73 -2.73 13.01 -7.17
CA ALA A 73 -2.84 12.81 -5.72
C ALA A 73 -3.18 14.12 -5.00
N ARG A 74 -2.51 15.21 -5.35
CA ARG A 74 -2.77 16.53 -4.77
C ARG A 74 -4.21 17.00 -5.04
N SER A 75 -4.70 16.82 -6.26
CA SER A 75 -6.06 17.21 -6.63
C SER A 75 -7.14 16.42 -5.89
N LEU A 76 -6.83 15.19 -5.47
CA LEU A 76 -7.75 14.28 -4.79
C LEU A 76 -7.59 14.27 -3.26
N GLY A 77 -6.62 15.01 -2.71
CA GLY A 77 -6.33 14.99 -1.27
C GLY A 77 -5.65 13.69 -0.81
N VAL A 78 -4.97 12.99 -1.71
CA VAL A 78 -4.18 11.80 -1.43
C VAL A 78 -2.76 12.21 -1.03
N SER A 79 -2.21 11.60 0.01
CA SER A 79 -0.83 11.84 0.45
C SER A 79 0.16 11.09 -0.45
N PHE A 80 0.92 11.85 -1.23
CA PHE A 80 1.95 11.32 -2.14
C PHE A 80 3.32 11.33 -1.46
N HIS A 81 4.05 10.22 -1.58
CA HIS A 81 5.39 10.04 -1.02
C HIS A 81 6.34 9.48 -2.10
N ASP A 82 7.46 10.14 -2.35
CA ASP A 82 8.44 9.73 -3.35
C ASP A 82 9.87 9.95 -2.82
N PRO A 83 10.72 8.93 -2.83
CA PRO A 83 10.57 7.55 -3.32
C PRO A 83 9.87 6.61 -2.35
N GLY A 84 9.59 7.04 -1.16
CA GLY A 84 8.88 6.32 -0.12
C GLY A 84 8.48 7.25 1.00
N GLY A 85 7.84 6.73 2.02
CA GLY A 85 7.37 7.52 3.14
C GLY A 85 7.43 6.77 4.46
N THR A 86 7.28 7.53 5.53
CA THR A 86 7.14 7.01 6.88
C THR A 86 6.02 7.77 7.57
N ILE A 87 5.07 7.06 8.12
CA ILE A 87 3.98 7.61 8.91
C ILE A 87 3.96 6.99 10.30
N ARG A 88 3.33 7.69 11.22
CA ARG A 88 3.13 7.19 12.57
C ARG A 88 1.64 6.91 12.80
N LEU A 89 1.32 5.68 13.16
CA LEU A 89 -0.04 5.26 13.49
C LEU A 89 -0.09 4.75 14.93
N GLY A 90 -0.65 5.56 15.82
CA GLY A 90 -0.54 5.32 17.25
C GLY A 90 0.93 5.35 17.69
N GLU A 91 1.40 4.28 18.28
CA GLU A 91 2.79 4.14 18.72
C GLU A 91 3.70 3.46 17.69
N ARG A 92 3.14 3.04 16.54
CA ARG A 92 3.86 2.29 15.51
C ARG A 92 4.35 3.20 14.39
N THR A 93 5.57 2.94 13.94
CA THR A 93 6.19 3.58 12.78
C THR A 93 6.05 2.66 11.58
N ILE A 94 5.41 3.17 10.52
CA ILE A 94 5.14 2.44 9.29
C ILE A 94 5.90 3.12 8.16
N SER A 95 6.85 2.42 7.58
CA SER A 95 7.56 2.88 6.38
C SER A 95 7.09 2.11 5.15
N PHE A 96 7.08 2.76 4.00
CA PHE A 96 6.61 2.14 2.77
C PHE A 96 7.28 2.73 1.55
N THR A 97 7.51 1.89 0.54
CA THR A 97 8.04 2.22 -0.78
C THR A 97 7.59 1.17 -1.77
N HIS A 98 7.80 1.41 -3.07
CA HIS A 98 7.49 0.36 -4.06
C HIS A 98 8.44 -0.84 -3.96
N GLY A 99 9.73 -0.61 -3.77
CA GLY A 99 10.73 -1.67 -3.55
C GLY A 99 11.60 -2.01 -4.76
N HIS A 100 11.57 -1.18 -5.82
CA HIS A 100 12.37 -1.39 -7.05
C HIS A 100 13.77 -0.75 -6.98
N ASP A 101 14.07 0.02 -5.95
CA ASP A 101 15.29 0.81 -5.82
C ASP A 101 15.94 0.71 -4.43
N ARG A 102 16.88 1.61 -4.15
CA ARG A 102 17.63 1.64 -2.88
C ARG A 102 16.80 2.08 -1.67
N GLU A 103 15.62 2.63 -1.89
CA GLU A 103 14.77 3.18 -0.81
C GLU A 103 14.34 2.08 0.16
N LEU A 104 14.07 0.87 -0.32
CA LEU A 104 13.73 -0.27 0.54
C LEU A 104 14.82 -0.53 1.59
N ALA A 105 16.09 -0.58 1.16
CA ALA A 105 17.22 -0.80 2.06
C ALA A 105 17.44 0.38 3.02
N ARG A 106 17.24 1.62 2.54
CA ARG A 106 17.35 2.83 3.36
C ARG A 106 16.30 2.85 4.46
N LEU A 107 15.05 2.54 4.13
CA LEU A 107 13.96 2.49 5.09
C LEU A 107 14.13 1.34 6.10
N LEU A 108 14.62 0.19 5.65
CA LEU A 108 14.94 -0.93 6.53
C LEU A 108 16.01 -0.55 7.57
N ALA A 109 17.04 0.17 7.14
CA ALA A 109 18.11 0.64 8.03
C ALA A 109 17.62 1.63 9.10
N ALA A 110 16.54 2.36 8.84
CA ALA A 110 15.89 3.24 9.81
C ALA A 110 15.08 2.49 10.89
N ARG A 111 14.92 1.18 10.74
CA ARG A 111 14.26 0.27 11.70
C ARG A 111 12.85 0.68 12.10
N PRO A 112 11.90 0.86 11.16
CA PRO A 112 10.50 1.05 11.49
C PRO A 112 9.92 -0.22 12.15
N ASP A 113 8.74 -0.14 12.74
CA ASP A 113 8.02 -1.33 13.20
C ASP A 113 7.59 -2.20 12.01
N TYR A 114 7.13 -1.56 10.94
CA TYR A 114 6.69 -2.21 9.70
C TYR A 114 7.31 -1.53 8.48
N LEU A 115 7.75 -2.34 7.54
CA LEU A 115 8.18 -1.89 6.21
C LEU A 115 7.33 -2.57 5.15
N LEU A 116 6.60 -1.76 4.38
CA LEU A 116 5.67 -2.23 3.37
C LEU A 116 6.25 -2.00 1.97
N HIS A 117 6.11 -2.98 1.08
CA HIS A 117 6.54 -2.84 -0.31
C HIS A 117 5.69 -3.69 -1.27
N GLY A 118 5.80 -3.42 -2.55
CA GLY A 118 5.22 -4.19 -3.64
C GLY A 118 6.29 -4.74 -4.59
N HIS A 119 6.16 -4.44 -5.87
CA HIS A 119 7.10 -4.70 -6.97
C HIS A 119 7.31 -6.17 -7.34
N THR A 120 7.52 -7.06 -6.40
CA THR A 120 7.80 -8.48 -6.68
C THR A 120 6.58 -9.26 -7.17
N HIS A 121 5.38 -8.71 -6.98
CA HIS A 121 4.08 -9.37 -7.22
C HIS A 121 3.88 -10.64 -6.37
N VAL A 122 4.69 -10.84 -5.33
CA VAL A 122 4.64 -12.00 -4.44
C VAL A 122 4.28 -11.56 -3.03
N ALA A 123 3.15 -12.04 -2.54
CA ALA A 123 2.73 -11.80 -1.16
C ALA A 123 3.77 -12.37 -0.18
N ALA A 124 4.16 -11.56 0.79
CA ALA A 124 5.18 -11.94 1.78
C ALA A 124 4.91 -11.28 3.14
N ASP A 125 5.30 -11.98 4.19
CA ASP A 125 5.31 -11.50 5.57
C ASP A 125 6.52 -12.14 6.25
N ARG A 126 7.53 -11.33 6.52
CA ARG A 126 8.83 -11.83 7.02
C ARG A 126 9.44 -10.82 7.99
N GLU A 127 10.35 -11.30 8.83
CA GLU A 127 11.18 -10.45 9.68
C GLU A 127 12.58 -10.33 9.09
N VAL A 128 13.07 -9.10 8.97
CA VAL A 128 14.41 -8.77 8.51
C VAL A 128 15.02 -7.77 9.48
N ASP A 129 16.11 -8.12 10.14
CA ASP A 129 16.81 -7.27 11.11
C ASP A 129 15.89 -6.68 12.21
N GLY A 130 14.89 -7.45 12.64
CA GLY A 130 13.92 -7.05 13.66
C GLY A 130 12.77 -6.19 13.13
N VAL A 131 12.70 -5.94 11.81
CA VAL A 131 11.63 -5.21 11.13
C VAL A 131 10.69 -6.19 10.45
N ARG A 132 9.39 -6.03 10.66
CA ARG A 132 8.41 -6.82 9.93
C ARG A 132 8.19 -6.23 8.55
N VAL A 133 8.57 -7.00 7.52
CA VAL A 133 8.53 -6.61 6.11
C VAL A 133 7.36 -7.31 5.43
N ILE A 134 6.43 -6.54 4.88
CA ILE A 134 5.17 -7.06 4.32
C ILE A 134 5.02 -6.61 2.87
N ASN A 135 4.69 -7.57 2.01
CA ASN A 135 4.19 -7.33 0.66
C ASN A 135 2.75 -7.87 0.59
N PRO A 136 1.74 -7.04 0.25
CA PRO A 136 0.35 -7.49 0.22
C PRO A 136 0.04 -8.44 -0.94
N GLY A 137 0.95 -8.61 -1.89
CA GLY A 137 0.68 -9.23 -3.18
C GLY A 137 0.36 -8.19 -4.24
N ALA A 138 -0.15 -8.62 -5.39
CA ALA A 138 -0.40 -7.76 -6.53
C ALA A 138 -1.78 -7.97 -7.13
N LEU A 139 -2.26 -6.94 -7.84
CA LEU A 139 -3.52 -6.97 -8.59
C LEU A 139 -3.32 -7.28 -10.08
N HIS A 140 -2.08 -7.57 -10.47
CA HIS A 140 -1.69 -7.91 -11.84
C HIS A 140 -0.53 -8.90 -11.84
N ARG A 141 -0.48 -9.80 -12.83
CA ARG A 141 0.60 -10.79 -13.03
C ARG A 141 1.00 -11.52 -11.73
N ALA A 142 0.02 -12.05 -11.05
CA ALA A 142 0.20 -12.86 -9.86
C ALA A 142 -0.62 -14.14 -9.98
N PRO A 143 -0.21 -15.25 -9.36
CA PRO A 143 -0.98 -16.49 -9.34
C PRO A 143 -2.36 -16.31 -8.71
N ARG A 144 -2.43 -15.39 -7.77
CA ARG A 144 -3.64 -15.00 -7.04
C ARG A 144 -3.59 -13.51 -6.78
N PHE A 145 -4.68 -12.79 -7.06
CA PHE A 145 -4.76 -11.36 -6.76
C PHE A 145 -5.09 -11.18 -5.30
N GLU A 146 -4.25 -10.47 -4.58
CA GLU A 146 -4.35 -10.32 -3.14
C GLU A 146 -4.13 -8.88 -2.70
N VAL A 147 -4.79 -8.54 -1.60
CA VAL A 147 -4.55 -7.36 -0.78
C VAL A 147 -4.41 -7.80 0.67
N ALA A 148 -3.98 -6.92 1.55
CA ALA A 148 -3.81 -7.26 2.94
C ALA A 148 -4.41 -6.20 3.87
N VAL A 149 -4.82 -6.64 5.05
CA VAL A 149 -5.31 -5.79 6.14
C VAL A 149 -4.39 -5.99 7.33
N LEU A 150 -3.75 -4.92 7.77
CA LEU A 150 -2.86 -4.91 8.92
C LEU A 150 -3.43 -4.06 10.05
N GLU A 151 -3.55 -4.63 11.23
CA GLU A 151 -3.77 -3.88 12.47
C GLU A 151 -2.41 -3.64 13.14
N PRO A 152 -1.83 -2.42 13.10
CA PRO A 152 -0.45 -2.19 13.55
C PRO A 152 -0.24 -2.43 15.04
N ARG A 153 -1.26 -2.21 15.87
CA ARG A 153 -1.16 -2.36 17.32
C ARG A 153 -0.98 -3.82 17.74
N SER A 154 -1.80 -4.72 17.20
CA SER A 154 -1.77 -6.16 17.49
C SER A 154 -0.79 -6.94 16.64
N GLY A 155 -0.45 -6.41 15.46
CA GLY A 155 0.32 -7.12 14.44
C GLY A 155 -0.49 -8.12 13.62
N ARG A 156 -1.83 -8.14 13.77
CA ARG A 156 -2.69 -9.01 12.99
C ARG A 156 -2.65 -8.62 11.52
N LEU A 157 -2.37 -9.60 10.66
CA LEU A 157 -2.36 -9.48 9.20
C LEU A 157 -3.31 -10.50 8.59
N ASP A 158 -4.32 -10.01 7.88
CA ASP A 158 -5.24 -10.83 7.11
C ASP A 158 -5.01 -10.60 5.62
N ARG A 159 -5.01 -11.67 4.81
CA ARG A 159 -4.91 -11.62 3.37
C ARG A 159 -6.29 -11.82 2.75
N LEU A 160 -6.62 -10.99 1.79
CA LEU A 160 -7.90 -11.03 1.10
C LEU A 160 -7.67 -11.32 -0.38
N VAL A 161 -8.30 -12.36 -0.89
CA VAL A 161 -8.25 -12.69 -2.32
C VAL A 161 -9.25 -11.82 -3.08
N VAL A 162 -8.75 -11.15 -4.09
CA VAL A 162 -9.57 -10.31 -4.97
C VAL A 162 -10.04 -11.15 -6.16
N PRO A 163 -11.34 -11.25 -6.42
CA PRO A 163 -11.86 -11.99 -7.59
C PRO A 163 -11.29 -11.44 -8.91
N ALA A 164 -11.07 -12.34 -9.84
CA ALA A 164 -10.54 -12.01 -11.17
C ALA A 164 -11.50 -11.10 -11.97
#